data_0024d709d4b706c0b1a5b43a3ecf5bed
#
_entry.id   0024d709d4b706c0b1a5b43a3ecf5bed
#
_cell.length_a   1.000
_cell.length_b   1.000
_cell.length_c   1.000
_cell.angle_alpha   90.00
_cell.angle_beta   90.00
_cell.angle_gamma   90.00
#
_symmetry.space_group_name_H-M   'P 1'
#
loop_
_entity.id
_entity.type
_entity.pdbx_description
1 polymer ?
#
loop_
_entity_poly.entity_id
_entity_poly.type
_entity_poly.pdbx_seq_one_letter_code
_entity_poly.pdbx_strand_id
1 'polypeptide(L)'
;MKLNKYLFLLSAVLLLPINSAPEGAFTTLHVKAMDVAKYVDFMKKNTQPFEAIGSDVAGVCVTRSGNQYPGEMFVWNAYGSIEDAFIASQKYDPMTPNKQFEKLRKVKYGVTWKPVKEFELRPGYERLWRLKLNDWRAFAKKMEELESALKAAGHDMRLGVFYPLGGGTEVFHLRAVTDTASQSGKVADEYFAGASYGKIWDSAFQYVDEIVSETVEECE
;
A
#
# COMPACT_ATOMS: atom_id res chain seq x y z
N MET A 1 69.18 -15.67 -14.70
CA MET A 1 68.02 -15.81 -13.76
C MET A 1 67.04 -14.68 -14.09
N LYS A 2 65.94 -14.97 -14.83
CA LYS A 2 64.94 -13.95 -15.22
C LYS A 2 63.73 -14.08 -14.28
N LEU A 3 63.49 -13.05 -13.54
CA LEU A 3 62.35 -12.95 -12.63
C LEU A 3 61.11 -12.52 -13.39
N ASN A 4 60.15 -13.43 -13.58
CA ASN A 4 58.84 -13.11 -14.19
C ASN A 4 57.95 -12.44 -13.13
N LYS A 5 57.62 -11.17 -13.34
CA LYS A 5 56.62 -10.45 -12.55
C LYS A 5 55.24 -10.74 -13.18
N TYR A 6 54.44 -11.60 -12.54
CA TYR A 6 53.01 -11.74 -12.83
C TYR A 6 52.28 -10.59 -12.17
N LEU A 7 51.75 -9.69 -12.99
CA LEU A 7 50.85 -8.61 -12.59
C LEU A 7 49.44 -9.18 -12.48
N PHE A 8 48.97 -9.43 -11.25
CA PHE A 8 47.57 -9.78 -11.00
C PHE A 8 46.72 -8.52 -11.12
N LEU A 9 45.97 -8.40 -12.24
CA LEU A 9 44.87 -7.42 -12.31
C LEU A 9 43.71 -7.92 -11.46
N LEU A 10 43.52 -7.28 -10.29
CA LEU A 10 42.32 -7.44 -9.49
C LEU A 10 41.20 -6.64 -10.16
N SER A 11 40.33 -7.32 -10.93
CA SER A 11 39.09 -6.74 -11.42
C SER A 11 38.14 -6.57 -10.26
N ALA A 12 38.04 -5.35 -9.72
CA ALA A 12 37.00 -4.99 -8.78
C ALA A 12 35.65 -4.98 -9.53
N VAL A 13 34.87 -6.04 -9.35
CA VAL A 13 33.46 -6.07 -9.76
C VAL A 13 32.71 -5.10 -8.84
N LEU A 14 32.41 -3.92 -9.33
CA LEU A 14 31.47 -3.00 -8.70
C LEU A 14 30.08 -3.65 -8.76
N LEU A 15 29.69 -4.30 -7.66
CA LEU A 15 28.31 -4.69 -7.42
C LEU A 15 27.51 -3.40 -7.21
N LEU A 16 26.87 -2.92 -8.27
CA LEU A 16 25.84 -1.90 -8.14
C LEU A 16 24.72 -2.48 -7.29
N PRO A 17 24.19 -1.75 -6.31
CA PRO A 17 23.03 -2.21 -5.57
C PRO A 17 21.88 -2.39 -6.56
N ILE A 18 21.44 -3.62 -6.77
CA ILE A 18 20.20 -3.91 -7.47
C ILE A 18 19.11 -3.45 -6.51
N ASN A 19 18.45 -2.34 -6.79
CA ASN A 19 17.24 -1.93 -6.09
C ASN A 19 16.15 -2.97 -6.41
N SER A 20 16.13 -4.07 -5.66
CA SER A 20 15.03 -5.02 -5.70
C SER A 20 13.80 -4.36 -5.05
N ALA A 21 12.63 -4.59 -5.63
CA ALA A 21 11.38 -4.21 -4.98
C ALA A 21 11.28 -4.93 -3.62
N PRO A 22 10.64 -4.32 -2.60
CA PRO A 22 10.47 -4.92 -1.29
C PRO A 22 9.85 -6.32 -1.38
N GLU A 23 10.20 -7.20 -0.46
CA GLU A 23 9.53 -8.50 -0.35
C GLU A 23 8.07 -8.34 0.07
N GLY A 24 7.27 -9.40 -0.05
CA GLY A 24 5.87 -9.43 0.33
C GLY A 24 4.88 -9.02 -0.76
N ALA A 25 3.63 -9.28 -0.42
CA ALA A 25 2.45 -8.88 -1.18
C ALA A 25 1.28 -8.66 -0.22
N PHE A 26 0.23 -8.01 -0.66
CA PHE A 26 -1.01 -7.99 0.09
C PHE A 26 -2.23 -8.04 -0.84
N THR A 27 -3.36 -8.46 -0.29
CA THR A 27 -4.64 -8.44 -0.98
C THR A 27 -5.57 -7.46 -0.33
N THR A 28 -6.45 -6.84 -1.12
CA THR A 28 -7.60 -6.09 -0.61
C THR A 28 -8.88 -6.69 -1.16
N LEU A 29 -9.88 -6.82 -0.29
CA LEU A 29 -11.23 -7.16 -0.65
C LEU A 29 -12.13 -5.96 -0.40
N HIS A 30 -12.52 -5.27 -1.46
CA HIS A 30 -13.40 -4.12 -1.40
C HIS A 30 -14.85 -4.58 -1.22
N VAL A 31 -15.52 -3.98 -0.26
CA VAL A 31 -16.88 -4.37 0.13
C VAL A 31 -17.77 -3.16 0.40
N LYS A 32 -19.08 -3.38 0.28
CA LYS A 32 -20.09 -2.55 0.90
C LYS A 32 -20.51 -3.22 2.20
N ALA A 33 -20.12 -2.69 3.34
CA ALA A 33 -20.66 -3.12 4.64
C ALA A 33 -22.12 -2.68 4.78
N MET A 34 -22.97 -3.57 5.30
CA MET A 34 -24.38 -3.26 5.58
C MET A 34 -24.51 -2.42 6.84
N ASP A 35 -23.60 -2.63 7.80
CA ASP A 35 -23.38 -1.88 9.03
C ASP A 35 -21.87 -1.93 9.31
N VAL A 36 -21.20 -0.80 9.14
CA VAL A 36 -19.73 -0.71 9.24
C VAL A 36 -19.24 -1.14 10.61
N ALA A 37 -19.85 -0.64 11.70
CA ALA A 37 -19.40 -0.95 13.06
C ALA A 37 -19.53 -2.44 13.37
N LYS A 38 -20.65 -3.06 12.98
CA LYS A 38 -20.86 -4.50 13.16
C LYS A 38 -19.90 -5.33 12.33
N TYR A 39 -19.59 -4.89 11.11
CA TYR A 39 -18.68 -5.63 10.24
C TYR A 39 -17.25 -5.57 10.77
N VAL A 40 -16.77 -4.40 11.19
CA VAL A 40 -15.46 -4.22 11.84
C VAL A 40 -15.35 -5.07 13.10
N ASP A 41 -16.36 -5.01 14.00
CA ASP A 41 -16.40 -5.83 15.22
C ASP A 41 -16.40 -7.34 14.91
N PHE A 42 -17.14 -7.75 13.88
CA PHE A 42 -17.12 -9.13 13.41
C PHE A 42 -15.74 -9.56 12.93
N MET A 43 -15.06 -8.75 12.11
CA MET A 43 -13.73 -9.06 11.58
C MET A 43 -12.69 -9.18 12.70
N LYS A 44 -12.72 -8.28 13.68
CA LYS A 44 -11.84 -8.33 14.87
C LYS A 44 -12.03 -9.59 15.73
N LYS A 45 -13.24 -10.11 15.82
CA LYS A 45 -13.57 -11.29 16.61
C LYS A 45 -13.34 -12.62 15.88
N ASN A 46 -13.15 -12.59 14.54
CA ASN A 46 -13.08 -13.79 13.72
C ASN A 46 -11.81 -13.77 12.86
N THR A 47 -10.65 -13.91 13.48
CA THR A 47 -9.33 -13.89 12.81
C THR A 47 -8.95 -15.23 12.15
N GLN A 48 -9.50 -16.35 12.63
CA GLN A 48 -9.17 -17.70 12.16
C GLN A 48 -9.22 -17.88 10.63
N PRO A 49 -10.18 -17.29 9.88
CA PRO A 49 -10.16 -17.41 8.42
C PRO A 49 -8.92 -16.83 7.75
N PHE A 50 -8.32 -15.80 8.33
CA PHE A 50 -7.09 -15.17 7.81
C PHE A 50 -5.88 -16.07 8.04
N GLU A 51 -5.77 -16.67 9.21
CA GLU A 51 -4.74 -17.65 9.53
C GLU A 51 -4.85 -18.89 8.62
N ALA A 52 -6.08 -19.36 8.36
CA ALA A 52 -6.34 -20.53 7.50
C ALA A 52 -5.90 -20.35 6.05
N ILE A 53 -5.94 -19.13 5.53
CA ILE A 53 -5.42 -18.81 4.19
C ILE A 53 -3.92 -18.52 4.18
N GLY A 54 -3.27 -18.43 5.34
CA GLY A 54 -1.84 -18.17 5.47
C GLY A 54 -1.50 -16.68 5.45
N SER A 55 -2.42 -15.80 5.90
CA SER A 55 -2.12 -14.38 6.06
C SER A 55 -1.25 -14.15 7.28
N ASP A 56 -0.17 -13.38 7.12
CA ASP A 56 0.72 -13.00 8.23
C ASP A 56 0.08 -11.91 9.10
N VAL A 57 -0.58 -10.95 8.46
CA VAL A 57 -1.28 -9.84 9.11
C VAL A 57 -2.53 -9.51 8.30
N ALA A 58 -3.61 -9.18 8.98
CA ALA A 58 -4.86 -8.75 8.36
C ALA A 58 -5.43 -7.52 9.07
N GLY A 59 -6.23 -6.75 8.36
CA GLY A 59 -6.91 -5.59 8.92
C GLY A 59 -8.07 -5.13 8.06
N VAL A 60 -8.70 -4.05 8.50
CA VAL A 60 -9.80 -3.39 7.81
C VAL A 60 -9.52 -1.90 7.67
N CYS A 61 -9.94 -1.32 6.56
CA CYS A 61 -9.90 0.13 6.34
C CYS A 61 -11.30 0.61 5.99
N VAL A 62 -11.78 1.59 6.73
CA VAL A 62 -13.09 2.21 6.54
C VAL A 62 -12.92 3.52 5.80
N THR A 63 -13.58 3.68 4.66
CA THR A 63 -13.56 4.93 3.90
C THR A 63 -14.35 6.01 4.63
N ARG A 64 -13.67 7.08 5.04
CA ARG A 64 -14.24 8.21 5.80
C ARG A 64 -14.64 9.37 4.91
N SER A 65 -13.94 9.54 3.76
CA SER A 65 -14.22 10.59 2.77
C SER A 65 -13.86 10.11 1.38
N GLY A 66 -14.50 10.67 0.35
CA GLY A 66 -14.30 10.27 -1.05
C GLY A 66 -15.00 8.96 -1.43
N ASN A 67 -15.82 8.40 -0.56
CA ASN A 67 -16.54 7.15 -0.77
C ASN A 67 -17.50 7.23 -1.98
N GLN A 68 -17.53 6.17 -2.79
CA GLN A 68 -18.43 6.04 -3.95
C GLN A 68 -19.83 5.54 -3.55
N TYR A 69 -19.94 4.87 -2.43
CA TYR A 69 -21.19 4.31 -1.89
C TYR A 69 -21.18 4.22 -0.36
N PRO A 70 -22.35 4.28 0.29
CA PRO A 70 -22.44 4.12 1.74
C PRO A 70 -21.91 2.75 2.20
N GLY A 71 -21.09 2.74 3.26
CA GLY A 71 -20.51 1.53 3.82
C GLY A 71 -19.30 1.00 3.02
N GLU A 72 -18.68 1.86 2.21
CA GLU A 72 -17.43 1.52 1.52
C GLU A 72 -16.31 1.28 2.50
N MET A 73 -15.63 0.16 2.31
CA MET A 73 -14.46 -0.23 3.08
C MET A 73 -13.76 -1.40 2.40
N PHE A 74 -12.57 -1.75 2.86
CA PHE A 74 -11.88 -2.96 2.41
C PHE A 74 -11.26 -3.73 3.58
N VAL A 75 -11.17 -5.03 3.39
CA VAL A 75 -10.38 -5.95 4.22
C VAL A 75 -9.07 -6.20 3.51
N TRP A 76 -7.97 -6.20 4.24
CA TRP A 76 -6.67 -6.48 3.65
C TRP A 76 -5.95 -7.60 4.39
N ASN A 77 -5.08 -8.30 3.66
CA ASN A 77 -4.22 -9.37 4.16
C ASN A 77 -2.81 -9.18 3.61
N ALA A 78 -1.80 -9.35 4.44
CA ALA A 78 -0.40 -9.33 4.05
C ALA A 78 0.19 -10.75 4.02
N TYR A 79 1.17 -10.95 3.12
CA TYR A 79 1.85 -12.21 2.87
C TYR A 79 3.33 -11.95 2.64
N GLY A 80 4.18 -12.92 2.98
CA GLY A 80 5.62 -12.86 2.78
C GLY A 80 6.04 -12.78 1.31
N SER A 81 5.19 -13.24 0.38
CA SER A 81 5.47 -13.24 -1.06
C SER A 81 4.21 -13.10 -1.92
N ILE A 82 4.40 -12.81 -3.21
CA ILE A 82 3.33 -12.88 -4.23
C ILE A 82 2.82 -14.31 -4.37
N GLU A 83 3.70 -15.30 -4.28
CA GLU A 83 3.36 -16.72 -4.36
C GLU A 83 2.38 -17.09 -3.25
N ASP A 84 2.66 -16.71 -1.99
CA ASP A 84 1.78 -16.96 -0.85
C ASP A 84 0.41 -16.28 -1.03
N ALA A 85 0.38 -15.04 -1.53
CA ALA A 85 -0.87 -14.35 -1.83
C ALA A 85 -1.69 -15.06 -2.90
N PHE A 86 -1.06 -15.62 -3.94
CA PHE A 86 -1.76 -16.39 -4.98
C PHE A 86 -2.23 -17.74 -4.46
N ILE A 87 -1.43 -18.44 -3.64
CA ILE A 87 -1.86 -19.69 -2.98
C ILE A 87 -3.06 -19.41 -2.06
N ALA A 88 -3.05 -18.30 -1.31
CA ALA A 88 -4.18 -17.90 -0.46
C ALA A 88 -5.46 -17.68 -1.28
N SER A 89 -5.37 -17.12 -2.49
CA SER A 89 -6.52 -16.93 -3.38
C SER A 89 -7.16 -18.24 -3.86
N GLN A 90 -6.41 -19.33 -3.87
CA GLN A 90 -6.96 -20.66 -4.18
C GLN A 90 -7.70 -21.28 -2.98
N LYS A 91 -7.37 -20.86 -1.76
CA LYS A 91 -8.02 -21.38 -0.54
C LYS A 91 -9.32 -20.68 -0.20
N TYR A 92 -9.50 -19.45 -0.67
CA TYR A 92 -10.66 -18.63 -0.35
C TYR A 92 -11.16 -17.85 -1.56
N ASP A 93 -12.38 -18.16 -1.99
CA ASP A 93 -13.12 -17.37 -2.99
C ASP A 93 -14.15 -16.47 -2.28
N PRO A 94 -13.93 -15.15 -2.23
CA PRO A 94 -14.85 -14.22 -1.58
C PRO A 94 -16.21 -14.11 -2.28
N MET A 95 -16.33 -14.61 -3.53
CA MET A 95 -17.56 -14.61 -4.31
C MET A 95 -18.42 -15.87 -4.03
N THR A 96 -17.86 -16.88 -3.37
CA THR A 96 -18.64 -18.05 -2.95
C THR A 96 -19.72 -17.62 -1.93
N PRO A 97 -21.00 -17.94 -2.19
CA PRO A 97 -22.11 -17.55 -1.31
C PRO A 97 -21.91 -18.05 0.12
N ASN A 98 -22.02 -17.15 1.08
CA ASN A 98 -21.98 -17.47 2.51
C ASN A 98 -23.03 -16.62 3.25
N LYS A 99 -24.08 -17.27 3.75
CA LYS A 99 -25.23 -16.62 4.38
C LYS A 99 -24.87 -15.71 5.57
N GLN A 100 -23.78 -16.00 6.27
CA GLN A 100 -23.32 -15.16 7.38
C GLN A 100 -22.71 -13.86 6.86
N PHE A 101 -21.83 -13.94 5.85
CA PHE A 101 -21.20 -12.77 5.26
C PHE A 101 -22.16 -11.92 4.42
N GLU A 102 -23.12 -12.55 3.72
CA GLU A 102 -24.12 -11.82 2.90
C GLU A 102 -24.97 -10.84 3.73
N LYS A 103 -25.21 -11.15 5.01
CA LYS A 103 -25.91 -10.24 5.95
C LYS A 103 -25.05 -9.07 6.40
N LEU A 104 -23.72 -9.18 6.31
CA LEU A 104 -22.78 -8.22 6.81
C LEU A 104 -22.20 -7.33 5.70
N ARG A 105 -22.00 -7.90 4.50
CA ARG A 105 -21.33 -7.21 3.39
C ARG A 105 -21.84 -7.67 2.02
N LYS A 106 -21.61 -6.79 1.03
CA LYS A 106 -21.61 -7.17 -0.40
C LYS A 106 -20.21 -6.97 -0.93
N VAL A 107 -19.62 -8.01 -1.51
CA VAL A 107 -18.32 -7.94 -2.17
C VAL A 107 -18.44 -7.11 -3.44
N LYS A 108 -17.47 -6.27 -3.69
CA LYS A 108 -17.33 -5.46 -4.90
C LYS A 108 -16.29 -6.06 -5.83
N TYR A 109 -15.05 -6.15 -5.36
CA TYR A 109 -13.92 -6.75 -6.08
C TYR A 109 -12.77 -7.04 -5.12
N GLY A 110 -11.79 -7.80 -5.60
CA GLY A 110 -10.54 -8.07 -4.90
C GLY A 110 -9.34 -7.72 -5.76
N VAL A 111 -8.24 -7.36 -5.13
CA VAL A 111 -6.97 -7.02 -5.78
C VAL A 111 -5.82 -7.63 -5.02
N THR A 112 -4.82 -8.13 -5.75
CA THR A 112 -3.51 -8.46 -5.18
C THR A 112 -2.54 -7.33 -5.51
N TRP A 113 -1.72 -6.94 -4.54
CA TRP A 113 -0.81 -5.81 -4.63
C TRP A 113 0.64 -6.24 -4.39
N LYS A 114 1.54 -5.65 -5.16
CA LYS A 114 2.98 -5.70 -4.89
C LYS A 114 3.43 -4.34 -4.36
N PRO A 115 3.96 -4.24 -3.12
CA PRO A 115 4.65 -3.03 -2.70
C PRO A 115 5.88 -2.83 -3.58
N VAL A 116 6.06 -1.60 -4.08
CA VAL A 116 7.21 -1.22 -4.93
C VAL A 116 8.11 -0.20 -4.25
N LYS A 117 7.78 0.16 -3.02
CA LYS A 117 8.55 0.93 -2.06
C LYS A 117 8.38 0.27 -0.68
N GLU A 118 9.44 0.27 0.15
CA GLU A 118 9.36 -0.18 1.54
C GLU A 118 8.22 0.53 2.28
N PHE A 119 7.39 -0.27 2.95
CA PHE A 119 6.22 0.23 3.65
C PHE A 119 5.94 -0.60 4.91
N GLU A 120 5.91 0.07 6.05
CA GLU A 120 5.55 -0.55 7.33
C GLU A 120 4.03 -0.64 7.46
N LEU A 121 3.51 -1.88 7.53
CA LEU A 121 2.09 -2.15 7.76
C LEU A 121 1.77 -1.99 9.25
N ARG A 122 1.01 -0.96 9.60
CA ARG A 122 0.43 -0.75 10.93
C ARG A 122 -0.86 0.06 10.81
N PRO A 123 -1.76 -0.01 11.79
CA PRO A 123 -2.96 0.81 11.83
C PRO A 123 -2.67 2.30 11.65
N GLY A 124 -3.66 3.03 11.18
CA GLY A 124 -3.49 4.47 10.99
C GLY A 124 -4.61 5.13 10.21
N TYR A 125 -4.44 6.42 10.04
CA TYR A 125 -5.29 7.27 9.22
C TYR A 125 -4.57 7.57 7.93
N GLU A 126 -5.17 7.22 6.79
CA GLU A 126 -4.51 7.32 5.50
C GLU A 126 -5.26 8.17 4.48
N ARG A 127 -4.51 8.79 3.59
CA ARG A 127 -5.00 9.29 2.31
C ARG A 127 -4.53 8.32 1.24
N LEU A 128 -5.48 7.85 0.44
CA LEU A 128 -5.26 6.88 -0.62
C LEU A 128 -5.54 7.53 -1.97
N TRP A 129 -4.52 7.65 -2.82
CA TRP A 129 -4.67 8.04 -4.21
C TRP A 129 -4.61 6.82 -5.13
N ARG A 130 -5.52 6.77 -6.09
CA ARG A 130 -5.47 5.87 -7.23
C ARG A 130 -4.90 6.63 -8.41
N LEU A 131 -3.77 6.18 -8.94
CA LEU A 131 -2.95 6.92 -9.90
C LEU A 131 -2.65 6.08 -11.13
N LYS A 132 -2.79 6.67 -12.32
CA LYS A 132 -2.12 6.16 -13.52
C LYS A 132 -0.74 6.77 -13.59
N LEU A 133 0.29 5.92 -13.59
CA LEU A 133 1.70 6.33 -13.58
C LEU A 133 2.35 5.98 -14.93
N ASN A 134 3.08 6.94 -15.51
CA ASN A 134 3.90 6.71 -16.71
C ASN A 134 5.28 6.13 -16.38
N ASP A 135 5.84 6.45 -15.22
CA ASP A 135 7.06 5.83 -14.67
C ASP A 135 6.92 5.58 -13.15
N TRP A 136 6.38 4.40 -12.81
CA TRP A 136 6.17 4.05 -11.40
C TRP A 136 7.47 3.89 -10.59
N ARG A 137 8.61 3.55 -11.25
CA ARG A 137 9.91 3.42 -10.56
C ARG A 137 10.44 4.79 -10.14
N ALA A 138 10.38 5.75 -11.05
CA ALA A 138 10.75 7.13 -10.74
C ALA A 138 9.79 7.75 -9.70
N PHE A 139 8.48 7.46 -9.80
CA PHE A 139 7.50 7.89 -8.82
C PHE A 139 7.78 7.30 -7.43
N ALA A 140 8.02 5.99 -7.31
CA ALA A 140 8.34 5.35 -6.05
C ALA A 140 9.59 5.96 -5.39
N LYS A 141 10.64 6.22 -6.17
CA LYS A 141 11.83 6.92 -5.69
C LYS A 141 11.53 8.34 -5.18
N LYS A 142 10.62 9.08 -5.84
CA LYS A 142 10.18 10.38 -5.34
C LYS A 142 9.42 10.28 -4.03
N MET A 143 8.68 9.20 -3.80
CA MET A 143 7.99 8.96 -2.53
C MET A 143 8.97 8.60 -1.41
N GLU A 144 10.11 7.97 -1.70
CA GLU A 144 11.21 7.79 -0.72
C GLU A 144 11.84 9.13 -0.32
N GLU A 145 12.09 10.02 -1.30
CA GLU A 145 12.61 11.36 -1.07
C GLU A 145 11.61 12.19 -0.22
N LEU A 146 10.33 12.11 -0.54
CA LEU A 146 9.26 12.83 0.18
C LEU A 146 9.13 12.34 1.62
N GLU A 147 9.09 11.02 1.83
CA GLU A 147 9.01 10.44 3.18
C GLU A 147 10.20 10.87 4.06
N SER A 148 11.40 10.87 3.48
CA SER A 148 12.61 11.34 4.16
C SER A 148 12.51 12.83 4.53
N ALA A 149 11.98 13.67 3.63
CA ALA A 149 11.80 15.11 3.88
C ALA A 149 10.72 15.38 4.92
N LEU A 150 9.61 14.62 4.90
CA LEU A 150 8.56 14.68 5.93
C LEU A 150 9.12 14.32 7.31
N LYS A 151 9.90 13.24 7.40
CA LYS A 151 10.56 12.82 8.63
C LYS A 151 11.53 13.90 9.15
N ALA A 152 12.31 14.53 8.26
CA ALA A 152 13.20 15.64 8.61
C ALA A 152 12.42 16.88 9.10
N ALA A 153 11.19 17.08 8.64
CA ALA A 153 10.27 18.13 9.10
C ALA A 153 9.52 17.76 10.41
N GLY A 154 9.78 16.57 10.98
CA GLY A 154 9.16 16.10 12.23
C GLY A 154 7.82 15.40 12.06
N HIS A 155 7.49 14.94 10.86
CA HIS A 155 6.26 14.18 10.58
C HIS A 155 6.56 12.68 10.43
N ASP A 156 5.88 11.86 11.21
CA ASP A 156 5.87 10.40 11.04
C ASP A 156 4.75 10.00 10.07
N MET A 157 4.98 10.28 8.78
CA MET A 157 4.08 9.87 7.70
C MET A 157 4.78 8.82 6.84
N ARG A 158 4.16 7.67 6.71
CA ARG A 158 4.64 6.55 5.91
C ARG A 158 4.02 6.63 4.51
N LEU A 159 4.83 6.50 3.48
CA LEU A 159 4.37 6.52 2.10
C LEU A 159 4.55 5.14 1.46
N GLY A 160 3.47 4.51 1.03
CA GLY A 160 3.47 3.23 0.31
C GLY A 160 3.06 3.40 -1.13
N VAL A 161 3.79 2.78 -2.06
CA VAL A 161 3.43 2.71 -3.48
C VAL A 161 3.20 1.24 -3.86
N PHE A 162 2.05 0.95 -4.46
CA PHE A 162 1.60 -0.42 -4.67
C PHE A 162 1.18 -0.64 -6.13
N TYR A 163 1.76 -1.70 -6.72
CA TYR A 163 1.45 -2.17 -8.07
C TYR A 163 0.29 -3.16 -8.04
N PRO A 164 -0.79 -2.98 -8.83
CA PRO A 164 -1.89 -3.94 -8.88
C PRO A 164 -1.52 -5.18 -9.71
N LEU A 165 -1.65 -6.36 -9.09
CA LEU A 165 -1.50 -7.65 -9.75
C LEU A 165 -2.88 -8.32 -9.88
N GLY A 166 -3.40 -8.44 -11.10
CA GLY A 166 -4.72 -9.02 -11.31
C GLY A 166 -5.87 -8.18 -10.75
N GLY A 167 -5.71 -6.86 -10.67
CA GLY A 167 -6.65 -5.92 -10.06
C GLY A 167 -7.81 -5.48 -10.96
N GLY A 168 -8.01 -6.08 -12.14
CA GLY A 168 -9.05 -5.65 -13.08
C GLY A 168 -8.78 -4.23 -13.60
N THR A 169 -9.64 -3.27 -13.25
CA THR A 169 -9.48 -1.87 -13.63
C THR A 169 -8.71 -1.03 -12.60
N GLU A 170 -8.24 -1.62 -11.51
CA GLU A 170 -7.43 -0.91 -10.51
C GLU A 170 -6.10 -0.44 -11.07
N VAL A 171 -5.65 0.67 -10.55
CA VAL A 171 -4.41 1.37 -10.93
C VAL A 171 -3.45 1.40 -9.73
N PHE A 172 -2.28 2.01 -9.86
CA PHE A 172 -1.37 2.14 -8.72
C PHE A 172 -2.05 2.83 -7.53
N HIS A 173 -1.74 2.36 -6.33
CA HIS A 173 -2.09 3.06 -5.10
C HIS A 173 -0.86 3.78 -4.54
N LEU A 174 -1.04 5.04 -4.19
CA LEU A 174 -0.19 5.74 -3.23
C LEU A 174 -0.98 5.86 -1.92
N ARG A 175 -0.38 5.41 -0.81
CA ARG A 175 -0.94 5.51 0.53
C ARG A 175 -0.04 6.38 1.39
N ALA A 176 -0.58 7.46 1.95
CA ALA A 176 0.09 8.32 2.92
C ALA A 176 -0.56 8.11 4.28
N VAL A 177 0.15 7.44 5.18
CA VAL A 177 -0.39 6.94 6.45
C VAL A 177 0.28 7.62 7.63
N THR A 178 -0.52 8.13 8.55
CA THR A 178 -0.13 8.64 9.86
C THR A 178 -0.87 7.87 10.94
N ASP A 179 -0.44 7.99 12.20
CA ASP A 179 -1.13 7.30 13.30
C ASP A 179 -2.51 7.92 13.60
N THR A 180 -2.71 9.19 13.28
CA THR A 180 -3.95 9.92 13.60
C THR A 180 -4.38 10.86 12.48
N ALA A 181 -5.68 11.14 12.40
CA ALA A 181 -6.26 12.15 11.51
C ALA A 181 -5.65 13.54 11.71
N SER A 182 -5.32 13.91 12.95
CA SER A 182 -4.70 15.20 13.26
C SER A 182 -3.32 15.34 12.64
N GLN A 183 -2.51 14.29 12.70
CA GLN A 183 -1.18 14.29 12.04
C GLN A 183 -1.31 14.41 10.52
N SER A 184 -2.24 13.66 9.91
CA SER A 184 -2.50 13.72 8.47
C SER A 184 -2.96 15.11 8.04
N GLY A 185 -3.90 15.71 8.79
CA GLY A 185 -4.39 17.07 8.54
C GLY A 185 -3.29 18.12 8.65
N LYS A 186 -2.44 18.03 9.70
CA LYS A 186 -1.33 18.95 9.89
C LYS A 186 -0.35 18.94 8.70
N VAL A 187 0.03 17.77 8.20
CA VAL A 187 0.89 17.66 7.00
C VAL A 187 0.23 18.33 5.80
N ALA A 188 -1.08 18.12 5.60
CA ALA A 188 -1.81 18.77 4.52
C ALA A 188 -1.86 20.30 4.68
N ASP A 189 -2.18 20.81 5.87
CA ASP A 189 -2.22 22.26 6.13
C ASP A 189 -0.86 22.91 5.87
N GLU A 190 0.23 22.30 6.33
CA GLU A 190 1.58 22.79 6.10
C GLU A 190 1.99 22.76 4.63
N TYR A 191 1.56 21.71 3.87
CA TYR A 191 1.75 21.65 2.42
C TYR A 191 1.09 22.86 1.74
N PHE A 192 -0.17 23.14 2.04
CA PHE A 192 -0.89 24.29 1.48
C PHE A 192 -0.34 25.64 1.96
N ALA A 193 0.31 25.67 3.11
CA ALA A 193 1.05 26.84 3.60
C ALA A 193 2.44 27.01 2.96
N GLY A 194 2.87 26.09 2.06
CA GLY A 194 4.12 26.20 1.31
C GLY A 194 5.33 25.53 1.97
N ALA A 195 5.11 24.50 2.78
CA ALA A 195 6.19 23.72 3.37
C ALA A 195 7.15 23.17 2.30
N SER A 196 8.46 23.15 2.62
CA SER A 196 9.52 22.83 1.64
C SER A 196 9.40 21.44 1.02
N TYR A 197 8.91 20.45 1.76
CA TYR A 197 8.66 19.10 1.26
C TYR A 197 7.58 19.05 0.17
N GLY A 198 6.69 20.05 0.11
CA GLY A 198 5.67 20.17 -0.94
C GLY A 198 6.26 20.23 -2.35
N LYS A 199 7.47 20.82 -2.51
CA LYS A 199 8.17 20.86 -3.81
C LYS A 199 8.53 19.47 -4.33
N ILE A 200 8.82 18.52 -3.42
CA ILE A 200 9.09 17.12 -3.80
C ILE A 200 7.80 16.47 -4.26
N TRP A 201 6.71 16.66 -3.51
CA TRP A 201 5.38 16.20 -3.88
C TRP A 201 4.97 16.73 -5.27
N ASP A 202 5.05 18.05 -5.47
CA ASP A 202 4.68 18.68 -6.75
C ASP A 202 5.54 18.13 -7.91
N SER A 203 6.84 17.90 -7.68
CA SER A 203 7.73 17.33 -8.70
C SER A 203 7.40 15.88 -9.08
N ALA A 204 6.70 15.13 -8.21
CA ALA A 204 6.30 13.76 -8.49
C ALA A 204 5.19 13.67 -9.53
N PHE A 205 4.40 14.74 -9.70
CA PHE A 205 3.30 14.78 -10.67
C PHE A 205 3.75 14.65 -12.13
N GLN A 206 5.03 14.88 -12.44
CA GLN A 206 5.55 14.58 -13.79
C GLN A 206 5.47 13.09 -14.16
N TYR A 207 5.33 12.21 -13.18
CA TYR A 207 5.18 10.75 -13.35
C TYR A 207 3.74 10.28 -13.25
N VAL A 208 2.78 11.20 -13.09
CA VAL A 208 1.35 10.92 -12.95
C VAL A 208 0.62 11.38 -14.19
N ASP A 209 -0.01 10.44 -14.91
CA ASP A 209 -0.86 10.77 -16.07
C ASP A 209 -2.27 11.19 -15.61
N GLU A 210 -2.78 10.57 -14.54
CA GLU A 210 -4.14 10.82 -14.05
C GLU A 210 -4.25 10.47 -12.55
N ILE A 211 -4.90 11.34 -11.78
CA ILE A 211 -5.45 11.02 -10.47
C ILE A 211 -6.88 10.51 -10.68
N VAL A 212 -7.06 9.19 -10.59
CA VAL A 212 -8.36 8.54 -10.81
C VAL A 212 -9.32 8.83 -9.65
N SER A 213 -8.80 8.77 -8.42
CA SER A 213 -9.56 9.12 -7.21
C SER A 213 -8.62 9.36 -6.03
N GLU A 214 -9.15 10.05 -5.03
CA GLU A 214 -8.56 10.18 -3.70
C GLU A 214 -9.62 9.84 -2.66
N THR A 215 -9.26 9.03 -1.67
CA THR A 215 -10.09 8.69 -0.52
C THR A 215 -9.33 8.89 0.78
N VAL A 216 -10.07 9.03 1.86
CA VAL A 216 -9.53 9.06 3.23
C VAL A 216 -10.04 7.81 3.93
N GLU A 217 -9.10 7.06 4.51
CA GLU A 217 -9.37 5.77 5.15
C GLU A 217 -8.93 5.79 6.61
N GLU A 218 -9.63 5.07 7.46
CA GLU A 218 -9.19 4.74 8.81
C GLU A 218 -8.98 3.24 8.90
N CYS A 219 -7.72 2.83 9.16
CA CYS A 219 -7.28 1.45 9.12
C CYS A 219 -6.94 0.91 10.52
N GLU A 220 -7.38 -0.31 10.81
CA GLU A 220 -7.15 -1.01 12.07
C GLU A 220 -7.01 -2.52 11.86
#